data_62949962b7dd3801e35906e2bf8f551b
#
_entry.id   62949962b7dd3801e35906e2bf8f551b
#
_cell.length_a   1.000
_cell.length_b   1.000
_cell.length_c   1.000
_cell.angle_alpha   90.00
_cell.angle_beta   90.00
_cell.angle_gamma   90.00
#
_symmetry.space_group_name_H-M   'P 1'
#
loop_
_entity.id
_entity.type
_entity.pdbx_description
1 polymer ?
#
loop_
_entity_poly.entity_id
_entity_poly.type
_entity_poly.pdbx_seq_one_letter_code
_entity_poly.pdbx_strand_id
1 'polypeptide(L)'
;MIWTIRSVLAWAKGYLQDKGVDSPRLDAELLLSHALGKERIELYLDMDKPLSADELAGYRVLLKRRSHREPVAYILGRKEFFSHTFLVNRDVLIPRSETEILVEKASELAPQGSTVFEMGAGSGAVIISILLSRPDLEGLGNDVSKRALNVARENARLHDVSDRLRLFQGDLFDALSR
;
A
#
# COMPACT_ATOMS: atom_id res chain seq x y z
N MET A 1 -19.48 -9.87 -28.74
CA MET A 1 -18.23 -9.05 -28.76
C MET A 1 -17.23 -9.71 -27.83
N ILE A 2 -16.07 -10.05 -28.33
CA ILE A 2 -15.00 -10.64 -27.50
C ILE A 2 -14.17 -9.48 -26.91
N TRP A 3 -14.06 -9.44 -25.58
CA TRP A 3 -13.23 -8.47 -24.89
C TRP A 3 -11.80 -8.96 -24.81
N THR A 4 -10.85 -8.15 -25.28
CA THR A 4 -9.41 -8.35 -25.10
C THR A 4 -8.87 -7.39 -24.04
N ILE A 5 -7.65 -7.63 -23.54
CA ILE A 5 -6.97 -6.70 -22.62
C ILE A 5 -6.98 -5.28 -23.20
N ARG A 6 -6.62 -5.11 -24.47
CA ARG A 6 -6.62 -3.82 -25.18
C ARG A 6 -8.00 -3.12 -25.13
N SER A 7 -9.04 -3.84 -25.51
CA SER A 7 -10.38 -3.25 -25.61
C SER A 7 -10.97 -2.91 -24.24
N VAL A 8 -10.73 -3.76 -23.23
CA VAL A 8 -11.24 -3.50 -21.87
C VAL A 8 -10.50 -2.36 -21.19
N LEU A 9 -9.18 -2.22 -21.39
CA LEU A 9 -8.41 -1.09 -20.86
C LEU A 9 -8.85 0.25 -21.51
N ALA A 10 -9.07 0.26 -22.83
CA ALA A 10 -9.57 1.45 -23.52
C ALA A 10 -10.94 1.89 -22.99
N TRP A 11 -11.86 0.95 -22.82
CA TRP A 11 -13.17 1.21 -22.24
C TRP A 11 -13.08 1.68 -20.78
N ALA A 12 -12.31 0.98 -19.94
CA ALA A 12 -12.17 1.28 -18.52
C ALA A 12 -11.54 2.66 -18.28
N LYS A 13 -10.55 3.04 -19.10
CA LYS A 13 -9.97 4.39 -19.07
C LYS A 13 -11.07 5.45 -19.29
N GLY A 14 -11.88 5.32 -20.35
CA GLY A 14 -12.98 6.26 -20.61
C GLY A 14 -13.98 6.29 -19.46
N TYR A 15 -14.39 5.13 -18.97
CA TYR A 15 -15.33 5.02 -17.84
C TYR A 15 -14.82 5.72 -16.58
N LEU A 16 -13.56 5.51 -16.18
CA LEU A 16 -12.97 6.16 -15.01
C LEU A 16 -12.76 7.67 -15.22
N GLN A 17 -12.42 8.09 -16.45
CA GLN A 17 -12.31 9.49 -16.82
C GLN A 17 -13.65 10.23 -16.68
N ASP A 18 -14.75 9.65 -17.15
CA ASP A 18 -16.10 10.19 -17.00
C ASP A 18 -16.54 10.28 -15.53
N LYS A 19 -15.98 9.43 -14.65
CA LYS A 19 -16.16 9.51 -13.20
C LYS A 19 -15.19 10.50 -12.51
N GLY A 20 -14.40 11.23 -13.30
CA GLY A 20 -13.47 12.27 -12.82
C GLY A 20 -12.30 11.71 -12.02
N VAL A 21 -11.84 10.48 -12.29
CA VAL A 21 -10.64 9.91 -11.69
C VAL A 21 -9.41 10.58 -12.27
N ASP A 22 -8.44 10.98 -11.42
CA ASP A 22 -7.29 11.79 -11.83
C ASP A 22 -6.31 11.03 -12.73
N SER A 23 -6.12 9.73 -12.50
CA SER A 23 -5.19 8.88 -13.26
C SER A 23 -5.91 7.68 -13.88
N PRO A 24 -6.90 7.88 -14.77
CA PRO A 24 -7.82 6.82 -15.21
C PRO A 24 -7.13 5.67 -15.94
N ARG A 25 -6.06 5.96 -16.71
CA ARG A 25 -5.29 4.93 -17.41
C ARG A 25 -4.51 4.05 -16.45
N LEU A 26 -3.74 4.68 -15.54
CA LEU A 26 -2.93 3.96 -14.56
C LEU A 26 -3.81 3.10 -13.65
N ASP A 27 -4.91 3.67 -13.16
CA ASP A 27 -5.84 2.97 -12.29
C ASP A 27 -6.49 1.77 -12.99
N ALA A 28 -6.91 1.93 -14.27
CA ALA A 28 -7.44 0.83 -15.07
C ALA A 28 -6.42 -0.31 -15.24
N GLU A 29 -5.16 0.02 -15.52
CA GLU A 29 -4.08 -0.96 -15.67
C GLU A 29 -3.78 -1.69 -14.35
N LEU A 30 -3.66 -0.98 -13.23
CA LEU A 30 -3.40 -1.57 -11.91
C LEU A 30 -4.52 -2.51 -11.47
N LEU A 31 -5.76 -2.09 -11.66
CA LEU A 31 -6.92 -2.90 -11.29
C LEU A 31 -7.07 -4.14 -12.18
N LEU A 32 -6.76 -4.04 -13.48
CA LEU A 32 -6.79 -5.20 -14.39
C LEU A 32 -5.66 -6.18 -14.06
N SER A 33 -4.45 -5.67 -13.84
CA SER A 33 -3.29 -6.43 -13.38
C SER A 33 -3.64 -7.28 -12.15
N HIS A 34 -4.24 -6.64 -11.16
CA HIS A 34 -4.69 -7.32 -9.94
C HIS A 34 -5.77 -8.38 -10.21
N ALA A 35 -6.77 -8.05 -11.05
CA ALA A 35 -7.86 -8.98 -11.39
C ALA A 35 -7.35 -10.24 -12.11
N LEU A 36 -6.27 -10.12 -12.88
CA LEU A 36 -5.68 -11.22 -13.65
C LEU A 36 -4.54 -11.93 -12.91
N GLY A 37 -4.10 -11.43 -11.73
CA GLY A 37 -2.93 -11.94 -11.04
C GLY A 37 -1.64 -11.80 -11.85
N LYS A 38 -1.51 -10.73 -12.65
CA LYS A 38 -0.40 -10.45 -13.55
C LYS A 38 0.32 -9.16 -13.18
N GLU A 39 1.59 -9.04 -13.57
CA GLU A 39 2.30 -7.77 -13.53
C GLU A 39 1.82 -6.84 -14.66
N ARG A 40 1.91 -5.51 -14.43
CA ARG A 40 1.47 -4.53 -15.45
C ARG A 40 2.13 -4.71 -16.80
N ILE A 41 3.41 -5.08 -16.82
CA ILE A 41 4.16 -5.30 -18.06
C ILE A 41 3.58 -6.44 -18.88
N GLU A 42 3.06 -7.48 -18.24
CA GLU A 42 2.46 -8.63 -18.91
C GLU A 42 1.16 -8.27 -19.65
N LEU A 43 0.43 -7.23 -19.16
CA LEU A 43 -0.74 -6.72 -19.90
C LEU A 43 -0.36 -6.20 -21.30
N TYR A 44 0.81 -5.55 -21.40
CA TYR A 44 1.30 -5.02 -22.67
C TYR A 44 1.82 -6.09 -23.62
N LEU A 45 2.32 -7.19 -23.08
CA LEU A 45 2.76 -8.34 -23.89
C LEU A 45 1.56 -9.12 -24.44
N ASP A 46 0.44 -9.11 -23.72
CA ASP A 46 -0.77 -9.93 -24.00
C ASP A 46 -1.97 -9.09 -24.49
N MET A 47 -1.77 -7.91 -25.07
CA MET A 47 -2.85 -6.94 -25.38
C MET A 47 -4.04 -7.52 -26.14
N ASP A 48 -3.81 -8.48 -27.02
CA ASP A 48 -4.85 -9.06 -27.87
C ASP A 48 -5.43 -10.37 -27.28
N LYS A 49 -4.96 -10.76 -26.08
CA LYS A 49 -5.49 -11.91 -25.35
C LYS A 49 -6.96 -11.66 -24.96
N PRO A 50 -7.88 -12.58 -25.32
CA PRO A 50 -9.26 -12.49 -24.87
C PRO A 50 -9.38 -12.76 -23.35
N LEU A 51 -10.30 -12.06 -22.72
CA LEU A 51 -10.63 -12.22 -21.30
C LEU A 51 -11.85 -13.12 -21.13
N SER A 52 -11.82 -13.98 -20.13
CA SER A 52 -12.94 -14.81 -19.72
C SER A 52 -14.06 -14.00 -19.06
N ALA A 53 -15.22 -14.60 -18.92
CA ALA A 53 -16.36 -13.98 -18.24
C ALA A 53 -16.05 -13.71 -16.74
N ASP A 54 -15.32 -14.61 -16.09
CA ASP A 54 -14.97 -14.50 -14.67
C ASP A 54 -13.90 -13.40 -14.45
N GLU A 55 -12.88 -13.30 -15.31
CA GLU A 55 -11.90 -12.21 -15.29
C GLU A 55 -12.57 -10.85 -15.47
N LEU A 56 -13.49 -10.75 -16.42
CA LEU A 56 -14.27 -9.51 -16.65
C LEU A 56 -15.18 -9.18 -15.46
N ALA A 57 -15.81 -10.17 -14.84
CA ALA A 57 -16.65 -9.97 -13.66
C ALA A 57 -15.82 -9.47 -12.47
N GLY A 58 -14.68 -10.09 -12.18
CA GLY A 58 -13.74 -9.65 -11.14
C GLY A 58 -13.27 -8.21 -11.37
N TYR A 59 -12.82 -7.91 -12.58
CA TYR A 59 -12.37 -6.56 -12.93
C TYR A 59 -13.47 -5.51 -12.78
N ARG A 60 -14.70 -5.82 -13.18
CA ARG A 60 -15.85 -4.91 -13.04
C ARG A 60 -16.13 -4.53 -11.60
N VAL A 61 -15.97 -5.45 -10.66
CA VAL A 61 -16.13 -5.17 -9.22
C VAL A 61 -15.11 -4.11 -8.77
N LEU A 62 -13.84 -4.25 -9.16
CA LEU A 62 -12.78 -3.31 -8.81
C LEU A 62 -13.00 -1.92 -9.44
N LEU A 63 -13.38 -1.88 -10.72
CA LEU A 63 -13.73 -0.63 -11.41
C LEU A 63 -14.90 0.10 -10.74
N LYS A 64 -15.93 -0.64 -10.30
CA LYS A 64 -17.06 -0.05 -9.57
C LYS A 64 -16.61 0.59 -8.26
N ARG A 65 -15.74 -0.06 -7.48
CA ARG A 65 -15.16 0.52 -6.25
C ARG A 65 -14.41 1.82 -6.59
N ARG A 66 -13.55 1.79 -7.60
CA ARG A 66 -12.77 2.98 -8.02
C ARG A 66 -13.65 4.12 -8.53
N SER A 67 -14.72 3.83 -9.26
CA SER A 67 -15.67 4.83 -9.74
C SER A 67 -16.41 5.57 -8.61
N HIS A 68 -16.46 4.98 -7.40
CA HIS A 68 -16.93 5.64 -6.19
C HIS A 68 -15.80 6.33 -5.40
N ARG A 69 -14.68 6.64 -6.04
CA ARG A 69 -13.53 7.35 -5.49
C ARG A 69 -12.76 6.59 -4.41
N GLU A 70 -12.98 5.27 -4.25
CA GLU A 70 -12.15 4.48 -3.36
C GLU A 70 -10.70 4.48 -3.87
N PRO A 71 -9.69 4.81 -3.04
CA PRO A 71 -8.29 4.79 -3.44
C PRO A 71 -7.84 3.42 -3.95
N VAL A 72 -7.05 3.41 -5.03
CA VAL A 72 -6.54 2.15 -5.63
C VAL A 72 -5.80 1.31 -4.58
N ALA A 73 -4.99 1.92 -3.73
CA ALA A 73 -4.27 1.21 -2.68
C ALA A 73 -5.20 0.44 -1.72
N TYR A 74 -6.35 1.00 -1.36
CA TYR A 74 -7.33 0.27 -0.54
C TYR A 74 -8.08 -0.81 -1.32
N ILE A 75 -8.29 -0.60 -2.62
CA ILE A 75 -8.89 -1.63 -3.49
C ILE A 75 -7.97 -2.84 -3.60
N LEU A 76 -6.66 -2.59 -3.77
CA LEU A 76 -5.63 -3.61 -3.90
C LEU A 76 -5.17 -4.19 -2.55
N GLY A 77 -5.47 -3.50 -1.44
CA GLY A 77 -5.02 -3.87 -0.10
C GLY A 77 -3.53 -3.63 0.15
N ARG A 78 -2.83 -2.97 -0.77
CA ARG A 78 -1.37 -2.76 -0.69
C ARG A 78 -0.92 -1.45 -1.32
N LYS A 79 0.23 -0.96 -0.86
CA LYS A 79 0.90 0.24 -1.37
C LYS A 79 2.41 0.02 -1.35
N GLU A 80 3.08 0.37 -2.41
CA GLU A 80 4.55 0.48 -2.42
C GLU A 80 4.99 1.76 -1.72
N PHE A 81 5.97 1.63 -0.85
CA PHE A 81 6.61 2.72 -0.11
C PHE A 81 8.05 2.32 0.20
N PHE A 82 9.00 3.19 -0.11
CA PHE A 82 10.43 2.97 0.10
C PHE A 82 10.93 1.62 -0.46
N SER A 83 10.53 1.30 -1.69
CA SER A 83 10.82 0.04 -2.41
C SER A 83 10.28 -1.24 -1.77
N HIS A 84 9.40 -1.13 -0.79
CA HIS A 84 8.76 -2.25 -0.11
C HIS A 84 7.24 -2.19 -0.25
N THR A 85 6.59 -3.35 -0.28
CA THR A 85 5.12 -3.44 -0.35
C THR A 85 4.52 -3.50 1.05
N PHE A 86 3.65 -2.54 1.39
CA PHE A 86 2.93 -2.50 2.66
C PHE A 86 1.45 -2.82 2.48
N LEU A 87 0.89 -3.60 3.39
CA LEU A 87 -0.54 -3.79 3.51
C LEU A 87 -1.19 -2.50 4.00
N VAL A 88 -2.28 -2.11 3.35
CA VAL A 88 -3.06 -0.93 3.72
C VAL A 88 -4.55 -1.23 3.58
N ASN A 89 -5.34 -0.64 4.45
CA ASN A 89 -6.80 -0.67 4.41
C ASN A 89 -7.36 0.66 4.94
N ARG A 90 -8.67 0.73 5.13
CA ARG A 90 -9.35 1.96 5.60
C ARG A 90 -9.02 2.35 7.05
N ASP A 91 -8.32 1.51 7.79
CA ASP A 91 -7.94 1.78 9.19
C ASP A 91 -6.63 2.56 9.29
N VAL A 92 -5.89 2.72 8.18
CA VAL A 92 -4.59 3.40 8.14
C VAL A 92 -4.53 4.44 7.00
N LEU A 93 -3.74 5.48 7.19
CA LEU A 93 -3.40 6.40 6.11
C LEU A 93 -2.53 5.67 5.09
N ILE A 94 -2.83 5.87 3.78
CA ILE A 94 -1.96 5.37 2.70
C ILE A 94 -0.62 6.11 2.77
N PRO A 95 0.52 5.40 2.89
CA PRO A 95 1.84 6.03 2.90
C PRO A 95 2.04 6.94 1.69
N ARG A 96 2.57 8.15 1.93
CA ARG A 96 2.83 9.15 0.90
C ARG A 96 4.30 9.12 0.49
N SER A 97 4.57 9.29 -0.80
CA SER A 97 5.95 9.25 -1.33
C SER A 97 6.84 10.33 -0.70
N GLU A 98 6.28 11.49 -0.37
CA GLU A 98 7.01 12.58 0.30
C GLU A 98 7.55 12.17 1.68
N THR A 99 6.91 11.19 2.30
CA THR A 99 7.32 10.66 3.62
C THR A 99 8.57 9.77 3.53
N GLU A 100 8.97 9.34 2.33
CA GLU A 100 10.21 8.56 2.12
C GLU A 100 11.46 9.35 2.54
N ILE A 101 11.44 10.68 2.39
CA ILE A 101 12.51 11.57 2.87
C ILE A 101 12.72 11.44 4.39
N LEU A 102 11.64 11.22 5.14
CA LEU A 102 11.73 11.01 6.59
C LEU A 102 12.48 9.70 6.91
N VAL A 103 12.22 8.63 6.15
CA VAL A 103 12.94 7.35 6.30
C VAL A 103 14.43 7.54 6.05
N GLU A 104 14.80 8.23 4.94
CA GLU A 104 16.20 8.51 4.61
C GLU A 104 16.90 9.29 5.73
N LYS A 105 16.29 10.39 6.17
CA LYS A 105 16.89 11.24 7.21
C LYS A 105 16.95 10.57 8.57
N ALA A 106 15.92 9.84 8.98
CA ALA A 106 15.96 9.09 10.23
C ALA A 106 17.02 7.98 10.20
N SER A 107 17.15 7.27 9.08
CA SER A 107 18.16 6.23 8.90
C SER A 107 19.61 6.80 8.92
N GLU A 108 19.81 8.00 8.36
CA GLU A 108 21.10 8.69 8.34
C GLU A 108 21.50 9.19 9.74
N LEU A 109 20.55 9.78 10.47
CA LEU A 109 20.82 10.47 11.73
C LEU A 109 20.80 9.56 12.97
N ALA A 110 20.14 8.41 12.88
CA ALA A 110 20.03 7.50 14.03
C ALA A 110 21.39 6.94 14.43
N PRO A 111 21.84 7.11 15.71
CA PRO A 111 23.06 6.51 16.21
C PRO A 111 23.06 4.99 16.06
N GLN A 112 24.24 4.40 15.92
CA GLN A 112 24.37 2.95 15.81
C GLN A 112 23.79 2.24 17.04
N GLY A 113 22.99 1.21 16.83
CA GLY A 113 22.39 0.41 17.90
C GLY A 113 21.32 1.13 18.73
N SER A 114 20.83 2.29 18.25
CA SER A 114 19.82 3.06 18.98
C SER A 114 18.40 2.53 18.73
N THR A 115 17.47 3.05 19.53
CA THR A 115 16.04 2.82 19.37
C THR A 115 15.40 4.04 18.71
N VAL A 116 14.63 3.83 17.64
CA VAL A 116 13.83 4.85 16.95
C VAL A 116 12.38 4.77 17.43
N PHE A 117 11.76 5.90 17.70
CA PHE A 117 10.36 5.98 18.11
C PHE A 117 9.52 6.72 17.08
N GLU A 118 8.45 6.10 16.60
CA GLU A 118 7.45 6.70 15.72
C GLU A 118 6.12 6.92 16.44
N MET A 119 5.65 8.17 16.48
CA MET A 119 4.31 8.53 16.96
C MET A 119 3.31 8.52 15.81
N GLY A 120 2.18 7.84 16.00
CA GLY A 120 1.17 7.70 14.96
C GLY A 120 1.61 6.75 13.84
N ALA A 121 2.07 5.56 14.21
CA ALA A 121 2.70 4.61 13.27
C ALA A 121 1.81 4.19 12.10
N GLY A 122 0.48 4.29 12.22
CA GLY A 122 -0.45 3.95 11.13
C GLY A 122 -0.24 2.53 10.62
N SER A 123 0.18 2.39 9.36
CA SER A 123 0.54 1.10 8.74
C SER A 123 1.91 0.58 9.17
N GLY A 124 2.71 1.36 9.91
CA GLY A 124 4.09 1.07 10.26
C GLY A 124 5.09 1.30 9.13
N ALA A 125 4.66 1.90 8.01
CA ALA A 125 5.50 1.99 6.81
C ALA A 125 6.83 2.72 7.06
N VAL A 126 6.84 3.79 7.85
CA VAL A 126 8.06 4.57 8.14
C VAL A 126 8.99 3.77 9.04
N ILE A 127 8.53 3.36 10.22
CA ILE A 127 9.40 2.66 11.19
C ILE A 127 9.93 1.34 10.63
N ILE A 128 9.09 0.58 9.92
CA ILE A 128 9.50 -0.68 9.30
C ILE A 128 10.56 -0.43 8.21
N SER A 129 10.39 0.59 7.36
CA SER A 129 11.38 0.94 6.33
C SER A 129 12.72 1.37 6.95
N ILE A 130 12.71 2.09 8.08
CA ILE A 130 13.93 2.42 8.83
C ILE A 130 14.61 1.13 9.32
N LEU A 131 13.86 0.20 9.92
CA LEU A 131 14.40 -1.07 10.42
C LEU A 131 14.94 -1.98 9.32
N LEU A 132 14.35 -1.92 8.11
CA LEU A 132 14.86 -2.65 6.94
C LEU A 132 16.17 -2.06 6.42
N SER A 133 16.28 -0.72 6.43
CA SER A 133 17.50 -0.02 6.00
C SER A 133 18.63 -0.12 7.03
N ARG A 134 18.29 -0.29 8.31
CA ARG A 134 19.23 -0.27 9.45
C ARG A 134 18.98 -1.49 10.36
N PRO A 135 19.62 -2.64 10.07
CA PRO A 135 19.45 -3.86 10.85
C PRO A 135 19.94 -3.77 12.31
N ASP A 136 20.76 -2.78 12.61
CA ASP A 136 21.30 -2.50 13.94
C ASP A 136 20.33 -1.75 14.87
N LEU A 137 19.22 -1.22 14.34
CA LEU A 137 18.26 -0.43 15.11
C LEU A 137 17.12 -1.28 15.67
N GLU A 138 16.56 -0.82 16.79
CA GLU A 138 15.26 -1.24 17.31
C GLU A 138 14.20 -0.17 17.08
N GLY A 139 12.93 -0.56 16.98
CA GLY A 139 11.80 0.32 16.77
C GLY A 139 10.80 0.27 17.90
N LEU A 140 10.30 1.43 18.27
CA LEU A 140 9.11 1.60 19.08
C LEU A 140 8.09 2.40 18.26
N GLY A 141 6.83 1.99 18.25
CA GLY A 141 5.77 2.74 17.57
C GLY A 141 4.49 2.75 18.39
N ASN A 142 3.77 3.86 18.35
CA ASN A 142 2.45 3.91 18.93
C ASN A 142 1.42 4.45 17.93
N ASP A 143 0.15 4.14 18.22
CA ASP A 143 -1.00 4.74 17.56
C ASP A 143 -2.19 4.71 18.53
N VAL A 144 -3.08 5.69 18.42
CA VAL A 144 -4.33 5.70 19.19
C VAL A 144 -5.29 4.61 18.68
N SER A 145 -5.19 4.24 17.42
CA SER A 145 -6.03 3.24 16.75
C SER A 145 -5.46 1.84 16.89
N LYS A 146 -6.12 1.00 17.69
CA LYS A 146 -5.81 -0.43 17.77
C LYS A 146 -5.89 -1.13 16.39
N ARG A 147 -6.77 -0.66 15.49
CA ARG A 147 -6.93 -1.20 14.14
C ARG A 147 -5.73 -0.88 13.28
N ALA A 148 -5.20 0.35 13.36
CA ALA A 148 -3.97 0.73 12.68
C ALA A 148 -2.78 -0.12 13.16
N LEU A 149 -2.63 -0.30 14.47
CA LEU A 149 -1.59 -1.16 15.05
C LEU A 149 -1.68 -2.62 14.59
N ASN A 150 -2.88 -3.14 14.30
CA ASN A 150 -3.01 -4.48 13.74
C ASN A 150 -2.41 -4.54 12.34
N VAL A 151 -2.68 -3.54 11.49
CA VAL A 151 -2.07 -3.43 10.15
C VAL A 151 -0.56 -3.30 10.26
N ALA A 152 -0.04 -2.46 11.19
CA ALA A 152 1.39 -2.32 11.42
C ALA A 152 2.05 -3.65 11.86
N ARG A 153 1.39 -4.45 12.71
CA ARG A 153 1.88 -5.77 13.12
C ARG A 153 1.91 -6.77 11.96
N GLU A 154 0.90 -6.74 11.09
CA GLU A 154 0.89 -7.57 9.88
C GLU A 154 2.03 -7.19 8.94
N ASN A 155 2.27 -5.89 8.74
CA ASN A 155 3.40 -5.39 7.98
C ASN A 155 4.75 -5.75 8.61
N ALA A 156 4.88 -5.67 9.93
CA ALA A 156 6.11 -6.07 10.63
C ALA A 156 6.43 -7.57 10.43
N ARG A 157 5.40 -8.43 10.40
CA ARG A 157 5.56 -9.85 10.09
C ARG A 157 5.91 -10.08 8.62
N LEU A 158 5.24 -9.38 7.71
CA LEU A 158 5.48 -9.47 6.27
C LEU A 158 6.95 -9.15 5.92
N HIS A 159 7.56 -8.25 6.69
CA HIS A 159 8.93 -7.78 6.48
C HIS A 159 9.96 -8.35 7.47
N ASP A 160 9.59 -9.36 8.27
CA ASP A 160 10.48 -10.05 9.21
C ASP A 160 11.20 -9.13 10.22
N VAL A 161 10.51 -8.05 10.66
CA VAL A 161 11.07 -7.11 11.65
C VAL A 161 10.34 -7.15 12.99
N SER A 162 9.45 -8.13 13.21
CA SER A 162 8.61 -8.21 14.42
C SER A 162 9.43 -8.30 15.72
N ASP A 163 10.59 -8.92 15.68
CA ASP A 163 11.45 -9.09 16.86
C ASP A 163 12.15 -7.79 17.29
N ARG A 164 12.27 -6.84 16.36
CA ARG A 164 12.92 -5.55 16.57
C ARG A 164 11.93 -4.37 16.65
N LEU A 165 10.62 -4.65 16.54
CA LEU A 165 9.57 -3.62 16.57
C LEU A 165 8.55 -3.88 17.66
N ARG A 166 8.44 -2.96 18.62
CA ARG A 166 7.40 -2.98 19.66
C ARG A 166 6.34 -1.93 19.36
N LEU A 167 5.08 -2.39 19.29
CA LEU A 167 3.92 -1.56 18.97
C LEU A 167 2.94 -1.55 20.14
N PHE A 168 2.57 -0.35 20.61
CA PHE A 168 1.65 -0.17 21.73
C PHE A 168 0.59 0.90 21.44
N GLN A 169 -0.59 0.73 22.02
CA GLN A 169 -1.68 1.69 21.89
C GLN A 169 -1.50 2.83 22.89
N GLY A 170 -1.59 4.07 22.42
CA GLY A 170 -1.55 5.25 23.27
C GLY A 170 -1.56 6.53 22.44
N ASP A 171 -1.89 7.63 23.11
CA ASP A 171 -1.85 8.96 22.53
C ASP A 171 -0.49 9.58 22.79
N LEU A 172 0.19 9.99 21.72
CA LEU A 172 1.51 10.65 21.78
C LEU A 172 2.46 10.00 22.82
N PHE A 173 2.99 10.79 23.75
CA PHE A 173 3.93 10.33 24.79
C PHE A 173 3.27 9.60 25.97
N ASP A 174 1.96 9.64 26.12
CA ASP A 174 1.26 8.95 27.21
C ASP A 174 1.49 7.45 27.21
N ALA A 175 1.79 6.91 26.03
CA ALA A 175 2.11 5.50 25.84
C ALA A 175 3.49 5.10 26.39
N LEU A 176 4.41 6.05 26.65
CA LEU A 176 5.76 5.80 27.17
C LEU A 176 5.83 5.90 28.70
N SER A 177 4.77 6.38 29.37
CA SER A 177 4.74 6.62 30.82
C SER A 177 4.22 5.44 31.65
N ARG A 178 4.08 4.24 31.06
CA ARG A 178 3.56 3.02 31.74
C ARG A 178 4.55 1.89 31.80
#